data_508b96eba89c503411e2b8cf52ea4089
#
_entry.id   508b96eba89c503411e2b8cf52ea4089
#
_cell.length_a   1.000
_cell.length_b   1.000
_cell.length_c   1.000
_cell.angle_alpha   90.00
_cell.angle_beta   90.00
_cell.angle_gamma   90.00
#
_symmetry.space_group_name_H-M   'P 1'
#
loop_
_entity.id
_entity.type
_entity.pdbx_description
1 polymer ?
#
loop_
_entity_poly.entity_id
_entity_poly.type
_entity_poly.pdbx_seq_one_letter_code
_entity_poly.pdbx_strand_id
1 'polypeptide(L)'
;MNKIPCLDLQGQHKKIKNEIFEAFERVYEKTAFSGGPFVAEFEESFAQYTQTKYCIGLSNGTVALHLAMLALGIGPGDEVIIPANTFIATAWGVSHAGATPVFVDCDDTWNIDPTRIEAAITEKTKAVIGVHLYGQPFDVDSVKQICDKHELYLVEDAAQAQGARYKNKAVGGFGEMACYSFYPGKNLGACGEAGGITTNSETYAAHLQSLRNHGSTVRYYHDEIGYNYRMGGLEGASLGVKLRYLEEWNNRRQDIAARYRNEITNPKITLQSKPDWADGVYHLFVVTCADKHGLIEHLTANDIVPAYHYPVPCHLQRAYTHLGYQKGDFPNAEYLAAHCISLPMFPELTDEQVAHVVSVMNMF
;
A
#
# COMPACT_ATOMS: atom_id res chain seq x y z
N MET A 1 -30.56 7.40 8.96
CA MET A 1 -29.75 6.96 7.79
C MET A 1 -29.30 5.54 8.03
N ASN A 2 -29.04 4.76 6.96
CA ASN A 2 -28.32 3.49 7.15
C ASN A 2 -26.90 3.79 7.66
N LYS A 3 -26.32 2.89 8.46
CA LYS A 3 -24.94 3.03 8.94
C LYS A 3 -23.97 3.26 7.79
N ILE A 4 -23.06 4.23 7.91
CA ILE A 4 -22.02 4.54 6.96
C ILE A 4 -20.77 3.73 7.33
N PRO A 5 -20.43 2.68 6.56
CA PRO A 5 -19.25 1.86 6.84
C PRO A 5 -17.95 2.61 6.50
N CYS A 6 -16.83 2.18 7.03
CA CYS A 6 -15.50 2.72 6.64
C CYS A 6 -15.19 2.42 5.16
N LEU A 7 -15.66 1.26 4.66
CA LEU A 7 -15.51 0.82 3.27
C LEU A 7 -16.78 0.06 2.84
N ASP A 8 -17.26 0.30 1.62
CA ASP A 8 -18.32 -0.48 0.97
C ASP A 8 -17.84 -0.99 -0.39
N LEU A 9 -17.68 -2.30 -0.52
CA LEU A 9 -17.35 -2.97 -1.79
C LEU A 9 -18.60 -3.35 -2.58
N GLN A 10 -19.77 -3.43 -1.96
CA GLN A 10 -20.99 -3.91 -2.64
C GLN A 10 -21.43 -2.92 -3.71
N GLY A 11 -21.38 -1.62 -3.39
CA GLY A 11 -21.75 -0.55 -4.33
C GLY A 11 -20.92 -0.59 -5.61
N GLN A 12 -19.60 -0.71 -5.46
CA GLN A 12 -18.64 -0.79 -6.55
C GLN A 12 -18.87 -2.04 -7.41
N HIS A 13 -18.93 -3.22 -6.78
CA HIS A 13 -19.07 -4.49 -7.48
C HIS A 13 -20.41 -4.62 -8.20
N LYS A 14 -21.48 -4.04 -7.68
CA LYS A 14 -22.80 -4.03 -8.32
C LYS A 14 -22.77 -3.34 -9.69
N LYS A 15 -22.01 -2.25 -9.82
CA LYS A 15 -21.90 -1.47 -11.08
C LYS A 15 -21.21 -2.23 -12.19
N ILE A 16 -20.14 -2.96 -11.86
CA ILE A 16 -19.28 -3.65 -12.84
C ILE A 16 -19.47 -5.17 -12.89
N LYS A 17 -20.51 -5.68 -12.22
CA LYS A 17 -20.77 -7.12 -12.06
C LYS A 17 -20.71 -7.88 -13.38
N ASN A 18 -21.44 -7.41 -14.39
CA ASN A 18 -21.55 -8.11 -15.68
C ASN A 18 -20.19 -8.22 -16.37
N GLU A 19 -19.41 -7.13 -16.41
CA GLU A 19 -18.08 -7.12 -17.01
C GLU A 19 -17.11 -8.08 -16.29
N ILE A 20 -17.19 -8.17 -14.96
CA ILE A 20 -16.41 -9.12 -14.17
C ILE A 20 -16.80 -10.56 -14.52
N PHE A 21 -18.10 -10.86 -14.62
CA PHE A 21 -18.55 -12.22 -14.93
C PHE A 21 -18.20 -12.62 -16.38
N GLU A 22 -18.31 -11.73 -17.34
CA GLU A 22 -17.84 -11.94 -18.72
C GLU A 22 -16.33 -12.21 -18.78
N ALA A 23 -15.54 -11.49 -17.97
CA ALA A 23 -14.11 -11.73 -17.87
C ALA A 23 -13.81 -13.11 -17.26
N PHE A 24 -14.54 -13.53 -16.23
CA PHE A 24 -14.41 -14.85 -15.60
C PHE A 24 -14.82 -15.99 -16.56
N GLU A 25 -15.90 -15.81 -17.34
CA GLU A 25 -16.31 -16.78 -18.35
C GLU A 25 -15.17 -17.03 -19.36
N ARG A 26 -14.51 -15.97 -19.85
CA ARG A 26 -13.34 -16.11 -20.74
C ARG A 26 -12.17 -16.86 -20.09
N VAL A 27 -11.91 -16.67 -18.79
CA VAL A 27 -10.90 -17.45 -18.06
C VAL A 27 -11.29 -18.91 -18.01
N TYR A 28 -12.56 -19.19 -17.74
CA TYR A 28 -13.09 -20.54 -17.63
C TYR A 28 -13.02 -21.29 -18.96
N GLU A 29 -13.48 -20.65 -20.06
CA GLU A 29 -13.44 -21.21 -21.42
C GLU A 29 -12.01 -21.61 -21.85
N LYS A 30 -11.01 -20.77 -21.47
CA LYS A 30 -9.60 -21.03 -21.77
C LYS A 30 -8.90 -21.91 -20.73
N THR A 31 -9.58 -22.28 -19.64
CA THR A 31 -8.99 -23.00 -18.49
C THR A 31 -7.70 -22.33 -17.98
N ALA A 32 -7.61 -21.00 -18.05
CA ALA A 32 -6.41 -20.23 -17.73
C ALA A 32 -6.41 -19.79 -16.25
N PHE A 33 -6.52 -20.74 -15.32
CA PHE A 33 -6.73 -20.48 -13.89
C PHE A 33 -5.47 -20.04 -13.14
N SER A 34 -4.26 -20.32 -13.63
CA SER A 34 -3.00 -19.99 -12.95
C SER A 34 -2.04 -19.33 -13.92
N GLY A 35 -1.76 -18.04 -13.70
CA GLY A 35 -1.01 -17.25 -14.66
C GLY A 35 -1.78 -17.09 -15.99
N GLY A 36 -1.05 -17.13 -17.10
CA GLY A 36 -1.64 -17.13 -18.42
C GLY A 36 -2.02 -15.74 -18.97
N PRO A 37 -2.81 -15.68 -20.07
CA PRO A 37 -2.97 -14.45 -20.84
C PRO A 37 -3.65 -13.31 -20.07
N PHE A 38 -4.62 -13.60 -19.21
CA PHE A 38 -5.32 -12.57 -18.44
C PHE A 38 -4.42 -11.89 -17.40
N VAL A 39 -3.45 -12.63 -16.83
CA VAL A 39 -2.43 -12.05 -15.95
C VAL A 39 -1.46 -11.22 -16.78
N ALA A 40 -1.02 -11.70 -17.92
CA ALA A 40 -0.11 -10.96 -18.82
C ALA A 40 -0.75 -9.66 -19.34
N GLU A 41 -2.03 -9.69 -19.76
CA GLU A 41 -2.79 -8.50 -20.17
C GLU A 41 -2.89 -7.47 -19.05
N PHE A 42 -3.12 -7.92 -17.82
CA PHE A 42 -3.13 -7.06 -16.64
C PHE A 42 -1.74 -6.49 -16.34
N GLU A 43 -0.68 -7.31 -16.35
CA GLU A 43 0.70 -6.89 -16.12
C GLU A 43 1.12 -5.79 -17.11
N GLU A 44 0.83 -5.95 -18.39
CA GLU A 44 1.10 -4.94 -19.41
C GLU A 44 0.33 -3.64 -19.15
N SER A 45 -0.98 -3.74 -18.91
CA SER A 45 -1.84 -2.58 -18.67
C SER A 45 -1.46 -1.82 -17.40
N PHE A 46 -1.08 -2.54 -16.34
CA PHE A 46 -0.69 -1.92 -15.08
C PHE A 46 0.70 -1.27 -15.16
N ALA A 47 1.65 -1.88 -15.89
CA ALA A 47 2.95 -1.27 -16.20
C ALA A 47 2.78 0.05 -16.96
N GLN A 48 1.89 0.09 -17.98
CA GLN A 48 1.55 1.32 -18.71
C GLN A 48 0.93 2.37 -17.77
N TYR A 49 -0.01 1.98 -16.93
CA TYR A 49 -0.67 2.88 -15.97
C TYR A 49 0.31 3.50 -14.98
N THR A 50 1.26 2.73 -14.46
CA THR A 50 2.29 3.19 -13.54
C THR A 50 3.50 3.83 -14.23
N GLN A 51 3.50 3.90 -15.57
CA GLN A 51 4.61 4.44 -16.37
C GLN A 51 5.94 3.70 -16.12
N THR A 52 5.86 2.39 -15.89
CA THR A 52 7.01 1.50 -15.73
C THR A 52 7.14 0.56 -16.92
N LYS A 53 8.32 -0.08 -17.05
CA LYS A 53 8.54 -1.02 -18.17
C LYS A 53 7.90 -2.38 -17.93
N TYR A 54 7.89 -2.84 -16.67
CA TYR A 54 7.46 -4.18 -16.31
C TYR A 54 6.56 -4.15 -15.08
N CYS A 55 5.56 -5.02 -15.07
CA CYS A 55 4.79 -5.42 -13.91
C CYS A 55 4.81 -6.96 -13.80
N ILE A 56 5.01 -7.48 -12.62
CA ILE A 56 5.02 -8.90 -12.31
C ILE A 56 3.89 -9.21 -11.34
N GLY A 57 2.84 -9.89 -11.80
CA GLY A 57 1.67 -10.26 -11.00
C GLY A 57 2.00 -11.39 -10.02
N LEU A 58 1.57 -11.20 -8.77
CA LEU A 58 1.87 -12.06 -7.63
C LEU A 58 0.60 -12.40 -6.85
N SER A 59 0.70 -13.37 -5.94
CA SER A 59 -0.45 -13.84 -5.16
C SER A 59 -0.93 -12.84 -4.09
N ASN A 60 -0.09 -11.93 -3.59
CA ASN A 60 -0.48 -10.84 -2.67
C ASN A 60 0.66 -9.82 -2.47
N GLY A 61 0.36 -8.72 -1.76
CA GLY A 61 1.34 -7.66 -1.50
C GLY A 61 2.47 -8.05 -0.54
N THR A 62 2.22 -8.95 0.41
CA THR A 62 3.25 -9.41 1.35
C THR A 62 4.35 -10.17 0.63
N VAL A 63 3.98 -11.06 -0.30
CA VAL A 63 4.97 -11.78 -1.10
C VAL A 63 5.65 -10.88 -2.12
N ALA A 64 5.02 -9.77 -2.54
CA ALA A 64 5.69 -8.78 -3.38
C ALA A 64 6.88 -8.15 -2.64
N LEU A 65 6.69 -7.71 -1.40
CA LEU A 65 7.77 -7.18 -0.55
C LEU A 65 8.87 -8.22 -0.30
N HIS A 66 8.49 -9.48 -0.03
CA HIS A 66 9.45 -10.58 0.14
C HIS A 66 10.29 -10.81 -1.12
N LEU A 67 9.63 -10.96 -2.29
CA LEU A 67 10.35 -11.19 -3.53
C LEU A 67 11.23 -10.00 -3.95
N ALA A 68 10.84 -8.77 -3.63
CA ALA A 68 11.66 -7.60 -3.87
C ALA A 68 12.99 -7.68 -3.10
N MET A 69 12.96 -8.10 -1.83
CA MET A 69 14.17 -8.31 -1.03
C MET A 69 15.06 -9.39 -1.65
N LEU A 70 14.49 -10.54 -2.01
CA LEU A 70 15.25 -11.63 -2.64
C LEU A 70 15.85 -11.24 -3.98
N ALA A 71 15.10 -10.51 -4.82
CA ALA A 71 15.59 -10.07 -6.13
C ALA A 71 16.75 -9.07 -6.03
N LEU A 72 16.86 -8.32 -4.91
CA LEU A 72 17.98 -7.45 -4.58
C LEU A 72 19.14 -8.19 -3.90
N GLY A 73 19.02 -9.49 -3.66
CA GLY A 73 20.02 -10.30 -2.95
C GLY A 73 20.10 -10.01 -1.45
N ILE A 74 19.05 -9.41 -0.88
CA ILE A 74 18.94 -9.09 0.55
C ILE A 74 18.53 -10.34 1.32
N GLY A 75 19.26 -10.65 2.40
CA GLY A 75 19.03 -11.86 3.19
C GLY A 75 19.66 -11.83 4.58
N PRO A 76 19.99 -13.00 5.15
CA PRO A 76 20.51 -13.11 6.50
C PRO A 76 21.79 -12.29 6.72
N GLY A 77 21.77 -11.44 7.74
CA GLY A 77 22.87 -10.54 8.09
C GLY A 77 22.71 -9.11 7.54
N ASP A 78 21.81 -8.90 6.58
CA ASP A 78 21.49 -7.58 6.05
C ASP A 78 20.44 -6.87 6.88
N GLU A 79 20.42 -5.55 6.77
CA GLU A 79 19.45 -4.66 7.41
C GLU A 79 18.69 -3.84 6.35
N VAL A 80 17.40 -3.62 6.59
CA VAL A 80 16.54 -2.78 5.73
C VAL A 80 15.81 -1.77 6.60
N ILE A 81 16.00 -0.49 6.29
CA ILE A 81 15.35 0.62 6.99
C ILE A 81 13.91 0.76 6.50
N ILE A 82 12.96 0.83 7.44
CA ILE A 82 11.51 0.96 7.17
C ILE A 82 10.85 1.90 8.20
N PRO A 83 9.72 2.56 7.88
CA PRO A 83 8.99 3.35 8.86
C PRO A 83 8.37 2.46 9.93
N ALA A 84 8.38 2.92 11.20
CA ALA A 84 7.68 2.25 12.31
C ALA A 84 6.15 2.34 12.15
N ASN A 85 5.65 3.38 11.46
CA ASN A 85 4.24 3.58 11.13
C ASN A 85 3.93 3.04 9.75
N THR A 86 3.65 1.75 9.65
CA THR A 86 3.21 1.07 8.42
C THR A 86 2.37 -0.16 8.74
N PHE A 87 1.80 -0.79 7.71
CA PHE A 87 1.23 -2.13 7.85
C PHE A 87 2.35 -3.15 8.08
N ILE A 88 2.10 -4.13 8.92
CA ILE A 88 3.10 -5.11 9.35
C ILE A 88 3.77 -5.88 8.20
N ALA A 89 3.11 -5.99 7.04
CA ALA A 89 3.65 -6.70 5.87
C ALA A 89 4.94 -6.06 5.33
N THR A 90 5.14 -4.74 5.48
CA THR A 90 6.40 -4.08 5.12
C THR A 90 7.58 -4.69 5.88
N ALA A 91 7.42 -4.87 7.20
CA ALA A 91 8.44 -5.52 8.02
C ALA A 91 8.54 -7.04 7.76
N TRP A 92 7.42 -7.71 7.47
CA TRP A 92 7.45 -9.14 7.14
C TRP A 92 8.15 -9.43 5.82
N GLY A 93 8.05 -8.57 4.82
CA GLY A 93 8.80 -8.73 3.57
C GLY A 93 10.30 -8.83 3.81
N VAL A 94 10.83 -7.99 4.70
CA VAL A 94 12.24 -8.03 5.14
C VAL A 94 12.54 -9.30 5.93
N SER A 95 11.73 -9.60 6.94
CA SER A 95 11.96 -10.75 7.84
C SER A 95 11.84 -12.10 7.13
N HIS A 96 10.94 -12.24 6.15
CA HIS A 96 10.81 -13.47 5.37
C HIS A 96 12.02 -13.72 4.47
N ALA A 97 12.73 -12.68 4.03
CA ALA A 97 14.01 -12.82 3.34
C ALA A 97 15.17 -13.17 4.29
N GLY A 98 14.94 -13.19 5.61
CA GLY A 98 15.96 -13.45 6.63
C GLY A 98 16.75 -12.21 7.04
N ALA A 99 16.42 -11.04 6.50
CA ALA A 99 17.03 -9.76 6.87
C ALA A 99 16.37 -9.15 8.11
N THR A 100 17.02 -8.16 8.69
CA THR A 100 16.55 -7.46 9.89
C THR A 100 15.88 -6.14 9.52
N PRO A 101 14.60 -5.91 9.85
CA PRO A 101 14.01 -4.58 9.71
C PRO A 101 14.56 -3.63 10.77
N VAL A 102 15.03 -2.45 10.33
CA VAL A 102 15.47 -1.34 11.17
C VAL A 102 14.42 -0.25 11.09
N PHE A 103 13.77 0.03 12.22
CA PHE A 103 12.69 1.00 12.23
C PHE A 103 13.21 2.44 12.36
N VAL A 104 12.52 3.38 11.70
CA VAL A 104 12.68 4.82 11.89
C VAL A 104 11.31 5.46 12.09
N ASP A 105 11.27 6.63 12.72
CA ASP A 105 10.02 7.33 13.00
C ASP A 105 9.45 7.96 11.71
N CYS A 106 8.21 8.42 11.80
CA CYS A 106 7.53 9.15 10.73
C CYS A 106 7.49 10.65 11.05
N ASP A 107 7.28 11.47 10.01
CA ASP A 107 7.08 12.91 10.10
C ASP A 107 5.59 13.30 10.17
N ASP A 108 5.27 14.57 9.97
CA ASP A 108 3.90 15.11 9.96
C ASP A 108 3.09 14.70 8.72
N THR A 109 3.74 14.17 7.69
CA THR A 109 3.08 13.50 6.55
C THR A 109 2.68 12.06 6.88
N TRP A 110 3.04 11.57 8.08
CA TRP A 110 2.84 10.22 8.60
C TRP A 110 3.54 9.13 7.79
N ASN A 111 4.41 9.52 6.88
CA ASN A 111 5.34 8.67 6.15
C ASN A 111 6.72 8.68 6.81
N ILE A 112 7.65 7.91 6.29
CA ILE A 112 9.02 7.83 6.78
C ILE A 112 9.65 9.23 6.88
N ASP A 113 10.26 9.57 8.02
CA ASP A 113 11.00 10.83 8.20
C ASP A 113 12.40 10.71 7.59
N PRO A 114 12.68 11.40 6.45
CA PRO A 114 14.00 11.30 5.80
C PRO A 114 15.15 11.72 6.72
N THR A 115 14.91 12.65 7.66
CA THR A 115 15.93 13.18 8.58
C THR A 115 16.41 12.14 9.60
N ARG A 116 15.66 11.03 9.75
CA ARG A 116 16.00 9.94 10.68
C ARG A 116 16.73 8.78 10.01
N ILE A 117 16.75 8.72 8.66
CA ILE A 117 17.30 7.58 7.93
C ILE A 117 18.81 7.46 8.11
N GLU A 118 19.56 8.55 7.93
CA GLU A 118 21.05 8.49 7.98
C GLU A 118 21.58 8.00 9.34
N ALA A 119 20.91 8.36 10.44
CA ALA A 119 21.30 7.91 11.77
C ALA A 119 21.06 6.40 12.02
N ALA A 120 20.23 5.77 11.20
CA ALA A 120 19.90 4.34 11.28
C ALA A 120 20.77 3.48 10.35
N ILE A 121 21.61 4.09 9.49
CA ILE A 121 22.48 3.37 8.55
C ILE A 121 23.64 2.72 9.29
N THR A 122 23.87 1.44 9.01
CA THR A 122 25.03 0.66 9.46
C THR A 122 25.74 0.03 8.25
N GLU A 123 26.86 -0.65 8.46
CA GLU A 123 27.56 -1.41 7.42
C GLU A 123 26.72 -2.57 6.83
N LYS A 124 25.66 -2.98 7.54
CA LYS A 124 24.74 -4.05 7.14
C LYS A 124 23.55 -3.53 6.35
N THR A 125 23.30 -2.22 6.36
CA THR A 125 22.15 -1.63 5.67
C THR A 125 22.29 -1.81 4.16
N LYS A 126 21.25 -2.35 3.51
CA LYS A 126 21.21 -2.61 2.07
C LYS A 126 20.13 -1.81 1.34
N ALA A 127 19.03 -1.51 2.02
CA ALA A 127 17.90 -0.85 1.39
C ALA A 127 17.13 0.04 2.38
N VAL A 128 16.35 0.95 1.80
CA VAL A 128 15.26 1.66 2.47
C VAL A 128 13.96 1.27 1.77
N ILE A 129 12.91 0.94 2.54
CA ILE A 129 11.56 0.82 2.02
C ILE A 129 10.78 2.07 2.42
N GLY A 130 10.47 2.92 1.42
CA GLY A 130 9.53 4.02 1.60
C GLY A 130 8.11 3.53 1.37
N VAL A 131 7.19 3.87 2.29
CA VAL A 131 5.79 3.47 2.21
C VAL A 131 4.95 4.67 1.78
N HIS A 132 4.13 4.51 0.75
CA HIS A 132 3.13 5.51 0.36
C HIS A 132 1.84 5.31 1.19
N LEU A 133 1.95 5.60 2.50
CA LEU A 133 0.94 5.22 3.47
C LEU A 133 -0.37 5.99 3.27
N TYR A 134 -1.48 5.28 3.41
CA TYR A 134 -2.86 5.77 3.19
C TYR A 134 -3.13 6.26 1.76
N GLY A 135 -2.18 6.04 0.85
CA GLY A 135 -2.24 6.49 -0.54
C GLY A 135 -1.58 7.84 -0.78
N GLN A 136 -0.87 8.40 0.21
CA GLN A 136 -0.07 9.61 0.05
C GLN A 136 1.41 9.25 -0.17
N PRO A 137 2.06 9.74 -1.25
CA PRO A 137 3.49 9.53 -1.45
C PRO A 137 4.33 10.04 -0.28
N PHE A 138 5.40 9.32 0.07
CA PHE A 138 6.46 9.83 0.92
C PHE A 138 7.36 10.82 0.15
N ASP A 139 8.24 11.55 0.82
CA ASP A 139 9.23 12.43 0.16
C ASP A 139 10.28 11.60 -0.56
N VAL A 140 9.95 11.25 -1.80
CA VAL A 140 10.76 10.37 -2.64
C VAL A 140 12.15 10.95 -2.91
N ASP A 141 12.24 12.25 -3.21
CA ASP A 141 13.52 12.87 -3.58
C ASP A 141 14.50 12.87 -2.41
N SER A 142 14.03 13.22 -1.20
CA SER A 142 14.86 13.22 0.01
C SER A 142 15.36 11.81 0.36
N VAL A 143 14.45 10.81 0.34
CA VAL A 143 14.82 9.42 0.61
C VAL A 143 15.77 8.88 -0.46
N LYS A 144 15.48 9.15 -1.74
CA LYS A 144 16.33 8.70 -2.85
C LYS A 144 17.73 9.33 -2.78
N GLN A 145 17.83 10.61 -2.45
CA GLN A 145 19.13 11.28 -2.28
C GLN A 145 19.98 10.59 -1.20
N ILE A 146 19.36 10.17 -0.09
CA ILE A 146 20.06 9.44 0.96
C ILE A 146 20.49 8.05 0.45
N CYS A 147 19.60 7.34 -0.24
CA CYS A 147 19.92 6.03 -0.81
C CYS A 147 21.07 6.14 -1.81
N ASP A 148 21.04 7.09 -2.74
CA ASP A 148 22.08 7.31 -3.74
C ASP A 148 23.45 7.66 -3.07
N LYS A 149 23.44 8.48 -2.01
CA LYS A 149 24.65 8.87 -1.26
C LYS A 149 25.33 7.69 -0.55
N HIS A 150 24.54 6.75 -0.04
CA HIS A 150 25.01 5.62 0.76
C HIS A 150 25.01 4.29 -0.02
N GLU A 151 24.79 4.34 -1.34
CA GLU A 151 24.73 3.16 -2.22
C GLU A 151 23.69 2.11 -1.75
N LEU A 152 22.52 2.58 -1.24
CA LEU A 152 21.43 1.76 -0.78
C LEU A 152 20.36 1.62 -1.88
N TYR A 153 19.70 0.48 -1.92
CA TYR A 153 18.49 0.30 -2.74
C TYR A 153 17.30 1.06 -2.16
N LEU A 154 16.48 1.64 -3.03
CA LEU A 154 15.16 2.17 -2.67
C LEU A 154 14.08 1.23 -3.18
N VAL A 155 13.19 0.78 -2.28
CA VAL A 155 11.99 0.02 -2.62
C VAL A 155 10.76 0.82 -2.21
N GLU A 156 9.76 0.88 -3.08
CA GLU A 156 8.49 1.54 -2.79
C GLU A 156 7.48 0.49 -2.29
N ASP A 157 6.93 0.65 -1.09
CA ASP A 157 5.71 -0.04 -0.69
C ASP A 157 4.51 0.81 -1.13
N ALA A 158 3.98 0.50 -2.30
CA ALA A 158 2.86 1.16 -2.93
C ALA A 158 1.53 0.40 -2.74
N ALA A 159 1.46 -0.48 -1.73
CA ALA A 159 0.28 -1.32 -1.47
C ALA A 159 -1.02 -0.53 -1.24
N GLN A 160 -0.93 0.77 -0.96
CA GLN A 160 -2.07 1.66 -0.72
C GLN A 160 -2.13 2.83 -1.73
N ALA A 161 -1.31 2.81 -2.79
CA ALA A 161 -1.05 3.98 -3.61
C ALA A 161 -1.23 3.75 -5.13
N GLN A 162 -2.16 2.86 -5.51
CA GLN A 162 -2.47 2.61 -6.91
C GLN A 162 -3.01 3.88 -7.59
N GLY A 163 -2.18 4.54 -8.39
CA GLY A 163 -2.50 5.79 -9.10
C GLY A 163 -2.05 7.07 -8.38
N ALA A 164 -1.42 6.99 -7.21
CA ALA A 164 -0.82 8.15 -6.56
C ALA A 164 0.34 8.73 -7.40
N ARG A 165 0.59 10.04 -7.25
CA ARG A 165 1.64 10.73 -7.98
C ARG A 165 2.52 11.55 -7.03
N TYR A 166 3.81 11.52 -7.28
CA TYR A 166 4.81 12.38 -6.67
C TYR A 166 5.32 13.35 -7.73
N LYS A 167 5.13 14.67 -7.53
CA LYS A 167 5.50 15.72 -8.52
C LYS A 167 4.97 15.39 -9.93
N ASN A 168 3.68 15.01 -10.01
CA ASN A 168 2.96 14.61 -11.24
C ASN A 168 3.44 13.33 -11.92
N LYS A 169 4.43 12.61 -11.39
CA LYS A 169 4.88 11.32 -11.89
C LYS A 169 4.25 10.19 -11.05
N ALA A 170 3.74 9.16 -11.72
CA ALA A 170 3.15 8.00 -11.04
C ALA A 170 4.15 7.34 -10.09
N VAL A 171 3.70 6.98 -8.87
CA VAL A 171 4.49 6.10 -7.98
C VAL A 171 4.62 4.72 -8.60
N GLY A 172 5.73 4.04 -8.32
CA GLY A 172 5.99 2.70 -8.84
C GLY A 172 7.23 2.55 -9.69
N GLY A 173 7.99 3.63 -9.91
CA GLY A 173 9.20 3.61 -10.73
C GLY A 173 10.26 4.59 -10.27
N PHE A 174 10.25 5.00 -9.00
CA PHE A 174 11.26 5.88 -8.41
C PHE A 174 12.43 5.10 -7.84
N GLY A 175 12.16 3.95 -7.19
CA GLY A 175 13.15 3.02 -6.72
C GLY A 175 13.44 1.89 -7.72
N GLU A 176 14.18 0.88 -7.29
CA GLU A 176 14.48 -0.33 -8.06
C GLU A 176 13.21 -1.12 -8.38
N MET A 177 12.30 -1.16 -7.40
CA MET A 177 11.02 -1.89 -7.46
C MET A 177 9.96 -1.18 -6.63
N ALA A 178 8.69 -1.33 -7.03
CA ALA A 178 7.55 -0.96 -6.21
C ALA A 178 6.60 -2.15 -6.03
N CYS A 179 6.19 -2.37 -4.77
CA CYS A 179 5.37 -3.48 -4.34
C CYS A 179 3.92 -3.04 -4.15
N TYR A 180 2.99 -3.74 -4.79
CA TYR A 180 1.56 -3.45 -4.74
C TYR A 180 0.78 -4.59 -4.09
N SER A 181 -0.27 -4.23 -3.38
CA SER A 181 -1.32 -5.14 -2.93
C SER A 181 -2.59 -4.87 -3.74
N PHE A 182 -3.19 -5.91 -4.24
CA PHE A 182 -4.50 -5.87 -4.87
C PHE A 182 -5.54 -6.62 -4.02
N TYR A 183 -5.36 -6.61 -2.68
CA TYR A 183 -6.37 -7.08 -1.73
C TYR A 183 -7.72 -6.42 -2.05
N PRO A 184 -8.86 -7.11 -1.92
CA PRO A 184 -10.18 -6.61 -2.38
C PRO A 184 -10.54 -5.20 -1.91
N GLY A 185 -10.10 -4.80 -0.72
CA GLY A 185 -10.35 -3.47 -0.16
C GLY A 185 -9.45 -2.35 -0.69
N LYS A 186 -8.45 -2.63 -1.53
CA LYS A 186 -7.54 -1.62 -2.10
C LYS A 186 -8.24 -0.79 -3.18
N ASN A 187 -7.70 0.38 -3.51
CA ASN A 187 -8.24 1.24 -4.56
C ASN A 187 -8.38 0.49 -5.88
N LEU A 188 -7.40 -0.34 -6.21
CA LEU A 188 -7.48 -1.39 -7.23
C LEU A 188 -7.41 -2.74 -6.51
N GLY A 189 -8.55 -3.36 -6.24
CA GLY A 189 -8.65 -4.65 -5.56
C GLY A 189 -9.15 -5.75 -6.47
N ALA A 190 -8.51 -6.93 -6.43
CA ALA A 190 -8.95 -8.13 -7.13
C ALA A 190 -10.26 -8.69 -6.54
N CYS A 191 -10.81 -9.74 -7.15
CA CYS A 191 -11.91 -10.53 -6.57
C CYS A 191 -11.41 -11.65 -5.64
N GLY A 192 -10.15 -11.59 -5.24
CA GLY A 192 -9.43 -12.49 -4.32
C GLY A 192 -8.11 -11.86 -3.91
N GLU A 193 -7.17 -12.67 -3.46
CA GLU A 193 -5.84 -12.21 -3.09
C GLU A 193 -4.98 -11.99 -4.34
N ALA A 194 -4.37 -10.82 -4.47
CA ALA A 194 -3.42 -10.51 -5.53
C ALA A 194 -2.44 -9.41 -5.10
N GLY A 195 -1.31 -9.35 -5.77
CA GLY A 195 -0.28 -8.34 -5.63
C GLY A 195 0.54 -8.20 -6.90
N GLY A 196 1.54 -7.34 -6.88
CA GLY A 196 2.44 -7.19 -8.01
C GLY A 196 3.67 -6.37 -7.66
N ILE A 197 4.67 -6.46 -8.51
CA ILE A 197 5.88 -5.63 -8.45
C ILE A 197 6.04 -4.92 -9.79
N THR A 198 6.28 -3.61 -9.76
CA THR A 198 6.70 -2.86 -10.95
C THR A 198 8.19 -2.54 -10.89
N THR A 199 8.84 -2.52 -12.04
CA THR A 199 10.26 -2.17 -12.17
C THR A 199 10.58 -1.66 -13.58
N ASN A 200 11.66 -0.90 -13.69
CA ASN A 200 12.23 -0.48 -14.99
C ASN A 200 13.42 -1.34 -15.42
N SER A 201 13.85 -2.31 -14.60
CA SER A 201 14.97 -3.20 -14.84
C SER A 201 14.50 -4.53 -15.45
N GLU A 202 14.98 -4.85 -16.64
CA GLU A 202 14.75 -6.15 -17.28
C GLU A 202 15.31 -7.31 -16.45
N THR A 203 16.49 -7.10 -15.84
CA THR A 203 17.13 -8.11 -15.00
C THR A 203 16.26 -8.47 -13.78
N TYR A 204 15.76 -7.46 -13.05
CA TYR A 204 14.86 -7.73 -11.93
C TYR A 204 13.53 -8.33 -12.38
N ALA A 205 12.97 -7.88 -13.50
CA ALA A 205 11.73 -8.45 -14.03
C ALA A 205 11.89 -9.95 -14.34
N ALA A 206 12.96 -10.33 -15.03
CA ALA A 206 13.25 -11.73 -15.36
C ALA A 206 13.48 -12.58 -14.08
N HIS A 207 14.23 -12.06 -13.10
CA HIS A 207 14.49 -12.75 -11.84
C HIS A 207 13.20 -12.95 -11.02
N LEU A 208 12.37 -11.91 -10.91
CA LEU A 208 11.06 -11.99 -10.23
C LEU A 208 10.11 -13.00 -10.89
N GLN A 209 10.13 -13.09 -12.24
CA GLN A 209 9.36 -14.11 -12.98
C GLN A 209 9.84 -15.52 -12.67
N SER A 210 11.16 -15.74 -12.54
CA SER A 210 11.75 -17.00 -12.10
C SER A 210 11.32 -17.33 -10.67
N LEU A 211 11.58 -16.42 -9.72
CA LEU A 211 11.30 -16.61 -8.29
C LEU A 211 9.82 -16.94 -8.02
N ARG A 212 8.86 -16.23 -8.66
CA ARG A 212 7.42 -16.49 -8.46
C ARG A 212 6.95 -17.84 -8.99
N ASN A 213 7.74 -18.47 -9.85
CA ASN A 213 7.42 -19.70 -10.55
C ASN A 213 8.43 -20.82 -10.24
N HIS A 214 8.71 -21.07 -8.97
CA HIS A 214 9.57 -22.15 -8.48
C HIS A 214 11.05 -22.05 -8.91
N GLY A 215 11.58 -20.82 -9.20
CA GLY A 215 12.96 -20.65 -9.67
C GLY A 215 13.20 -21.25 -11.06
N SER A 216 12.17 -21.23 -11.91
CA SER A 216 12.18 -21.92 -13.20
C SER A 216 11.87 -20.96 -14.35
N THR A 217 12.78 -20.89 -15.31
CA THR A 217 12.60 -20.24 -16.61
C THR A 217 12.24 -21.23 -17.71
N VAL A 218 12.67 -22.48 -17.56
CA VAL A 218 12.34 -23.60 -18.46
C VAL A 218 11.66 -24.70 -17.66
N ARG A 219 10.51 -25.19 -18.17
CA ARG A 219 9.69 -26.18 -17.46
C ARG A 219 10.51 -27.38 -16.98
N TYR A 220 10.39 -27.71 -15.67
CA TYR A 220 11.09 -28.77 -14.94
C TYR A 220 12.60 -28.54 -14.70
N TYR A 221 13.14 -27.37 -15.08
CA TYR A 221 14.50 -26.97 -14.73
C TYR A 221 14.42 -25.81 -13.74
N HIS A 222 15.09 -25.96 -12.59
CA HIS A 222 15.03 -25.00 -11.48
C HIS A 222 16.46 -24.54 -11.19
N ASP A 223 16.77 -23.29 -11.55
CA ASP A 223 18.12 -22.73 -11.42
C ASP A 223 18.37 -22.19 -10.01
N GLU A 224 17.30 -21.96 -9.25
CA GLU A 224 17.33 -21.43 -7.89
C GLU A 224 16.13 -21.92 -7.06
N ILE A 225 16.19 -21.71 -5.73
CA ILE A 225 15.03 -21.94 -4.87
C ILE A 225 14.01 -20.83 -5.11
N GLY A 226 12.89 -21.17 -5.72
CA GLY A 226 11.79 -20.25 -5.97
C GLY A 226 10.53 -20.60 -5.18
N TYR A 227 9.45 -19.88 -5.49
CA TYR A 227 8.19 -19.90 -4.74
C TYR A 227 7.00 -20.15 -5.66
N ASN A 228 5.89 -20.54 -5.06
CA ASN A 228 4.61 -20.65 -5.77
C ASN A 228 3.78 -19.38 -5.51
N TYR A 229 4.22 -18.24 -6.07
CA TYR A 229 3.64 -16.91 -5.79
C TYR A 229 2.92 -16.29 -7.00
N ARG A 230 2.52 -17.11 -7.95
CA ARG A 230 1.81 -16.68 -9.18
C ARG A 230 0.45 -16.06 -8.85
N MET A 231 0.07 -15.05 -9.63
CA MET A 231 -1.30 -14.54 -9.66
C MET A 231 -2.22 -15.54 -10.38
N GLY A 232 -3.44 -15.69 -9.90
CA GLY A 232 -4.47 -16.48 -10.58
C GLY A 232 -5.06 -15.75 -11.78
N GLY A 233 -5.58 -16.52 -12.74
CA GLY A 233 -6.19 -15.97 -13.94
C GLY A 233 -7.46 -15.17 -13.69
N LEU A 234 -8.27 -15.57 -12.70
CA LEU A 234 -9.47 -14.84 -12.29
C LEU A 234 -9.12 -13.47 -11.68
N GLU A 235 -8.06 -13.44 -10.85
CA GLU A 235 -7.55 -12.20 -10.27
C GLU A 235 -7.04 -11.26 -11.36
N GLY A 236 -6.23 -11.75 -12.31
CA GLY A 236 -5.75 -10.95 -13.44
C GLY A 236 -6.89 -10.41 -14.29
N ALA A 237 -7.87 -11.24 -14.63
CA ALA A 237 -9.04 -10.83 -15.40
C ALA A 237 -9.88 -9.76 -14.69
N SER A 238 -10.13 -9.94 -13.39
CA SER A 238 -10.89 -8.96 -12.59
C SER A 238 -10.15 -7.63 -12.46
N LEU A 239 -8.84 -7.67 -12.28
CA LEU A 239 -7.99 -6.48 -12.21
C LEU A 239 -7.94 -5.73 -13.54
N GLY A 240 -7.86 -6.44 -14.67
CA GLY A 240 -7.93 -5.84 -16.00
C GLY A 240 -9.24 -5.08 -16.26
N VAL A 241 -10.39 -5.59 -15.77
CA VAL A 241 -11.66 -4.86 -15.79
C VAL A 241 -11.59 -3.62 -14.91
N LYS A 242 -11.20 -3.77 -13.65
CA LYS A 242 -11.23 -2.69 -12.64
C LYS A 242 -10.23 -1.58 -12.90
N LEU A 243 -9.10 -1.87 -13.54
CA LEU A 243 -8.09 -0.88 -13.88
C LEU A 243 -8.66 0.24 -14.76
N ARG A 244 -9.64 -0.07 -15.62
CA ARG A 244 -10.31 0.92 -16.47
C ARG A 244 -11.11 1.98 -15.70
N TYR A 245 -11.50 1.67 -14.46
CA TYR A 245 -12.29 2.53 -13.57
C TYR A 245 -11.44 3.21 -12.49
N LEU A 246 -10.18 2.81 -12.32
CA LEU A 246 -9.35 3.25 -11.19
C LEU A 246 -9.20 4.77 -11.11
N GLU A 247 -9.02 5.45 -12.25
CA GLU A 247 -8.87 6.90 -12.28
C GLU A 247 -10.16 7.61 -11.81
N GLU A 248 -11.33 7.16 -12.28
CA GLU A 248 -12.63 7.69 -11.82
C GLU A 248 -12.80 7.51 -10.30
N TRP A 249 -12.47 6.32 -9.79
CA TRP A 249 -12.57 6.05 -8.36
C TRP A 249 -11.60 6.87 -7.52
N ASN A 250 -10.37 7.05 -7.99
CA ASN A 250 -9.38 7.88 -7.31
C ASN A 250 -9.79 9.36 -7.33
N ASN A 251 -10.28 9.88 -8.43
CA ASN A 251 -10.80 11.25 -8.52
C ASN A 251 -11.93 11.46 -7.51
N ARG A 252 -12.88 10.51 -7.41
CA ARG A 252 -13.95 10.62 -6.41
C ARG A 252 -13.44 10.59 -4.97
N ARG A 253 -12.43 9.77 -4.66
CA ARG A 253 -11.78 9.76 -3.34
C ARG A 253 -11.10 11.11 -3.05
N GLN A 254 -10.46 11.71 -4.04
CA GLN A 254 -9.85 13.04 -3.91
C GLN A 254 -10.89 14.13 -3.66
N ASP A 255 -12.05 14.09 -4.33
CA ASP A 255 -13.17 15.02 -4.10
C ASP A 255 -13.69 14.91 -2.66
N ILE A 256 -13.90 13.68 -2.18
CA ILE A 256 -14.34 13.42 -0.80
C ILE A 256 -13.29 13.93 0.19
N ALA A 257 -12.01 13.64 -0.05
CA ALA A 257 -10.92 14.08 0.81
C ALA A 257 -10.79 15.62 0.83
N ALA A 258 -10.98 16.28 -0.30
CA ALA A 258 -10.99 17.74 -0.38
C ALA A 258 -12.11 18.34 0.49
N ARG A 259 -13.28 17.76 0.48
CA ARG A 259 -14.39 18.15 1.37
C ARG A 259 -14.04 17.93 2.84
N TYR A 260 -13.53 16.75 3.20
CA TYR A 260 -13.10 16.49 4.58
C TYR A 260 -12.04 17.51 5.05
N ARG A 261 -11.03 17.79 4.21
CA ARG A 261 -9.96 18.73 4.55
C ARG A 261 -10.43 20.17 4.69
N ASN A 262 -11.40 20.61 3.89
CA ASN A 262 -11.89 21.99 3.89
C ASN A 262 -13.02 22.22 4.89
N GLU A 263 -13.87 21.23 5.14
CA GLU A 263 -15.11 21.37 5.89
C GLU A 263 -15.00 20.88 7.35
N ILE A 264 -14.03 19.96 7.68
CA ILE A 264 -13.75 19.58 9.08
C ILE A 264 -12.91 20.69 9.72
N THR A 265 -13.54 21.47 10.61
CA THR A 265 -12.94 22.64 11.27
C THR A 265 -12.79 22.47 12.78
N ASN A 266 -13.15 21.29 13.33
CA ASN A 266 -13.03 21.00 14.75
C ASN A 266 -11.54 21.02 15.19
N PRO A 267 -11.12 21.91 16.12
CA PRO A 267 -9.72 22.04 16.52
C PRO A 267 -9.16 20.84 17.29
N LYS A 268 -10.01 19.91 17.75
CA LYS A 268 -9.59 18.65 18.38
C LYS A 268 -9.08 17.60 17.36
N ILE A 269 -9.33 17.83 16.07
CA ILE A 269 -9.04 16.90 14.99
C ILE A 269 -7.81 17.38 14.23
N THR A 270 -6.80 16.54 14.14
CA THR A 270 -5.61 16.79 13.33
C THR A 270 -5.65 15.94 12.06
N LEU A 271 -5.45 16.61 10.93
CA LEU A 271 -5.38 15.98 9.61
C LEU A 271 -3.91 15.70 9.24
N GLN A 272 -3.68 14.64 8.45
CA GLN A 272 -2.38 14.37 7.83
C GLN A 272 -1.89 15.59 7.03
N SER A 273 -0.63 15.99 7.20
CA SER A 273 -0.01 17.03 6.36
C SER A 273 0.00 16.57 4.90
N LYS A 274 -0.37 17.48 3.99
CA LYS A 274 -0.39 17.22 2.55
C LYS A 274 0.52 18.22 1.85
N PRO A 275 1.76 17.85 1.53
CA PRO A 275 2.65 18.67 0.72
C PRO A 275 2.14 18.84 -0.71
N ASP A 276 2.51 19.94 -1.37
CA ASP A 276 2.09 20.24 -2.75
C ASP A 276 2.61 19.24 -3.79
N TRP A 277 3.71 18.55 -3.48
CA TRP A 277 4.27 17.51 -4.33
C TRP A 277 3.56 16.15 -4.21
N ALA A 278 2.67 15.97 -3.22
CA ALA A 278 1.96 14.74 -2.97
C ALA A 278 0.54 14.78 -3.56
N ASP A 279 0.32 14.02 -4.63
CA ASP A 279 -1.01 13.78 -5.17
C ASP A 279 -1.48 12.39 -4.74
N GLY A 280 -2.11 12.35 -3.57
CA GLY A 280 -2.58 11.13 -2.91
C GLY A 280 -3.90 10.63 -3.48
N VAL A 281 -4.12 9.31 -3.35
CA VAL A 281 -5.34 8.61 -3.81
C VAL A 281 -6.27 8.21 -2.67
N TYR A 282 -5.95 8.60 -1.46
CA TYR A 282 -6.78 8.42 -0.26
C TYR A 282 -7.39 7.01 -0.15
N HIS A 283 -6.51 6.00 -0.14
CA HIS A 283 -6.91 4.64 0.23
C HIS A 283 -7.64 4.66 1.58
N LEU A 284 -7.11 5.44 2.52
CA LEU A 284 -7.72 5.75 3.80
C LEU A 284 -7.70 7.29 4.00
N PHE A 285 -8.72 7.81 4.68
CA PHE A 285 -8.67 9.16 5.23
C PHE A 285 -8.55 9.07 6.74
N VAL A 286 -7.34 9.27 7.22
CA VAL A 286 -6.99 9.11 8.63
C VAL A 286 -6.92 10.49 9.29
N VAL A 287 -7.42 10.57 10.51
CA VAL A 287 -7.32 11.74 11.39
C VAL A 287 -6.76 11.31 12.73
N THR A 288 -6.24 12.23 13.53
CA THR A 288 -5.92 11.97 14.92
C THR A 288 -6.75 12.82 15.86
N CYS A 289 -7.06 12.26 17.03
CA CYS A 289 -7.75 12.95 18.11
C CYS A 289 -7.21 12.47 19.46
N ALA A 290 -6.87 13.42 20.34
CA ALA A 290 -6.39 13.08 21.70
C ALA A 290 -7.43 12.26 22.49
N ASP A 291 -8.71 12.61 22.37
CA ASP A 291 -9.82 11.81 22.91
C ASP A 291 -10.35 10.84 21.84
N LYS A 292 -9.51 9.87 21.46
CA LYS A 292 -9.86 8.83 20.48
C LYS A 292 -11.11 8.05 20.89
N HIS A 293 -11.24 7.72 22.16
CA HIS A 293 -12.35 6.90 22.66
C HIS A 293 -13.68 7.65 22.56
N GLY A 294 -13.72 8.89 23.04
CA GLY A 294 -14.91 9.75 22.92
C GLY A 294 -15.29 9.99 21.46
N LEU A 295 -14.32 10.20 20.57
CA LEU A 295 -14.63 10.37 19.14
C LEU A 295 -15.20 9.09 18.51
N ILE A 296 -14.72 7.91 18.88
CA ILE A 296 -15.27 6.61 18.43
C ILE A 296 -16.73 6.45 18.86
N GLU A 297 -17.02 6.73 20.14
CA GLU A 297 -18.39 6.65 20.66
C GLU A 297 -19.31 7.66 19.96
N HIS A 298 -18.82 8.88 19.78
CA HIS A 298 -19.56 9.95 19.09
C HIS A 298 -19.89 9.58 17.64
N LEU A 299 -18.91 9.09 16.86
CA LEU A 299 -19.12 8.62 15.48
C LEU A 299 -20.13 7.47 15.43
N THR A 300 -19.96 6.48 16.31
CA THR A 300 -20.83 5.29 16.36
C THR A 300 -22.27 5.64 16.72
N ALA A 301 -22.48 6.57 17.66
CA ALA A 301 -23.81 7.07 18.05
C ALA A 301 -24.52 7.83 16.92
N ASN A 302 -23.75 8.31 15.92
CA ASN A 302 -24.26 9.00 14.74
C ASN A 302 -24.19 8.13 13.46
N ASP A 303 -24.28 6.80 13.60
CA ASP A 303 -24.30 5.83 12.51
C ASP A 303 -23.05 5.83 11.58
N ILE A 304 -21.89 6.31 12.05
CA ILE A 304 -20.64 6.27 11.34
C ILE A 304 -19.75 5.17 11.96
N VAL A 305 -19.26 4.23 11.14
CA VAL A 305 -18.40 3.13 11.58
C VAL A 305 -16.93 3.48 11.29
N PRO A 306 -16.15 3.91 12.29
CA PRO A 306 -14.72 4.19 12.11
C PRO A 306 -13.90 2.90 12.04
N ALA A 307 -12.67 3.02 11.53
CA ALA A 307 -11.65 1.98 11.57
C ALA A 307 -10.32 2.54 12.11
N TYR A 308 -9.33 1.65 12.33
CA TYR A 308 -8.06 2.04 12.96
C TYR A 308 -6.88 1.48 12.16
N HIS A 309 -6.03 2.34 11.62
CA HIS A 309 -4.89 1.96 10.80
C HIS A 309 -3.65 2.77 11.23
N TYR A 310 -2.80 2.23 12.12
CA TYR A 310 -2.89 0.92 12.79
C TYR A 310 -2.76 1.10 14.29
N PRO A 311 -3.42 0.30 15.15
CA PRO A 311 -3.50 0.55 16.60
C PRO A 311 -2.22 0.20 17.37
N VAL A 312 -1.25 -0.46 16.74
CA VAL A 312 0.05 -0.81 17.34
C VAL A 312 1.13 -0.59 16.28
N PRO A 313 2.14 0.26 16.52
CA PRO A 313 3.23 0.48 15.58
C PRO A 313 4.11 -0.78 15.45
N CYS A 314 4.78 -0.95 14.32
CA CYS A 314 5.48 -2.19 13.99
C CYS A 314 6.52 -2.61 15.02
N HIS A 315 7.30 -1.67 15.56
CA HIS A 315 8.34 -1.95 16.56
C HIS A 315 7.81 -2.46 17.91
N LEU A 316 6.55 -2.17 18.27
CA LEU A 316 5.89 -2.65 19.48
C LEU A 316 5.07 -3.93 19.26
N GLN A 317 5.05 -4.48 18.07
CA GLN A 317 4.41 -5.77 17.80
C GLN A 317 5.18 -6.91 18.50
N ARG A 318 4.45 -7.84 19.10
CA ARG A 318 5.05 -8.99 19.80
C ARG A 318 6.01 -9.80 18.92
N ALA A 319 5.77 -9.83 17.62
CA ALA A 319 6.62 -10.49 16.63
C ALA A 319 8.05 -9.90 16.58
N TYR A 320 8.22 -8.64 16.99
CA TYR A 320 9.48 -7.90 16.90
C TYR A 320 10.12 -7.57 18.25
N THR A 321 9.62 -8.15 19.36
CA THR A 321 10.22 -7.94 20.71
C THR A 321 11.68 -8.34 20.78
N HIS A 322 12.12 -9.28 19.95
CA HIS A 322 13.51 -9.73 19.86
C HIS A 322 14.48 -8.68 19.31
N LEU A 323 13.99 -7.62 18.66
CA LEU A 323 14.80 -6.49 18.17
C LEU A 323 15.16 -5.48 19.29
N GLY A 324 14.53 -5.59 20.47
CA GLY A 324 14.88 -4.80 21.65
C GLY A 324 14.29 -3.39 21.69
N TYR A 325 13.48 -2.98 20.69
CA TYR A 325 12.79 -1.69 20.71
C TYR A 325 11.79 -1.58 21.85
N GLN A 326 11.62 -0.37 22.37
CA GLN A 326 10.75 -0.08 23.49
C GLN A 326 9.80 1.08 23.20
N LYS A 327 8.79 1.22 24.04
CA LYS A 327 7.91 2.39 24.00
C LYS A 327 8.72 3.66 24.26
N GLY A 328 8.55 4.65 23.41
CA GLY A 328 9.26 5.92 23.43
C GLY A 328 10.35 6.04 22.36
N ASP A 329 10.72 4.95 21.66
CA ASP A 329 11.75 4.97 20.63
C ASP A 329 11.30 5.72 19.36
N PHE A 330 9.99 5.63 19.02
CA PHE A 330 9.40 6.28 17.84
C PHE A 330 8.12 7.04 18.22
N PRO A 331 8.25 8.22 18.86
CA PRO A 331 7.13 8.92 19.49
C PRO A 331 6.03 9.33 18.50
N ASN A 332 6.35 9.65 17.25
CA ASN A 332 5.34 10.03 16.25
C ASN A 332 4.51 8.81 15.82
N ALA A 333 5.17 7.68 15.50
CA ALA A 333 4.50 6.43 15.16
C ALA A 333 3.62 5.92 16.32
N GLU A 334 4.10 6.06 17.55
CA GLU A 334 3.36 5.67 18.76
C GLU A 334 2.16 6.59 19.02
N TYR A 335 2.33 7.91 18.80
CA TYR A 335 1.23 8.86 18.90
C TYR A 335 0.14 8.55 17.87
N LEU A 336 0.52 8.31 16.60
CA LEU A 336 -0.42 7.94 15.55
C LEU A 336 -1.18 6.66 15.91
N ALA A 337 -0.51 5.61 16.33
CA ALA A 337 -1.14 4.35 16.72
C ALA A 337 -2.16 4.54 17.87
N ALA A 338 -1.81 5.37 18.84
CA ALA A 338 -2.69 5.65 19.97
C ALA A 338 -3.92 6.50 19.61
N HIS A 339 -3.82 7.40 18.61
CA HIS A 339 -4.81 8.45 18.38
C HIS A 339 -5.49 8.39 17.00
N CYS A 340 -5.02 7.55 16.05
CA CYS A 340 -5.55 7.50 14.69
C CYS A 340 -6.96 6.91 14.62
N ILE A 341 -7.78 7.50 13.75
CA ILE A 341 -9.12 7.04 13.37
C ILE A 341 -9.25 7.22 11.87
N SER A 342 -9.72 6.19 11.17
CA SER A 342 -10.02 6.25 9.74
C SER A 342 -11.50 6.55 9.54
N LEU A 343 -11.79 7.62 8.82
CA LEU A 343 -13.14 8.01 8.42
C LEU A 343 -13.59 7.21 7.20
N PRO A 344 -14.91 7.10 6.93
CA PRO A 344 -15.42 6.51 5.71
C PRO A 344 -14.75 7.08 4.46
N MET A 345 -14.19 6.20 3.61
CA MET A 345 -13.49 6.62 2.39
C MET A 345 -13.63 5.54 1.31
N PHE A 346 -14.59 5.72 0.41
CA PHE A 346 -14.81 4.88 -0.77
C PHE A 346 -15.58 5.68 -1.84
N PRO A 347 -15.43 5.34 -3.14
CA PRO A 347 -15.97 6.15 -4.24
C PRO A 347 -17.49 6.29 -4.24
N GLU A 348 -18.21 5.33 -3.68
CA GLU A 348 -19.67 5.27 -3.66
C GLU A 348 -20.32 6.09 -2.54
N LEU A 349 -19.54 6.75 -1.67
CA LEU A 349 -20.07 7.69 -0.69
C LEU A 349 -20.87 8.80 -1.38
N THR A 350 -22.14 8.95 -0.96
CA THR A 350 -22.96 10.06 -1.46
C THR A 350 -22.54 11.38 -0.84
N ASP A 351 -22.89 12.49 -1.49
CA ASP A 351 -22.56 13.82 -0.96
C ASP A 351 -23.28 14.11 0.37
N GLU A 352 -24.47 13.53 0.58
CA GLU A 352 -25.20 13.60 1.85
C GLU A 352 -24.47 12.82 2.95
N GLN A 353 -23.91 11.66 2.64
CA GLN A 353 -23.12 10.88 3.60
C GLN A 353 -21.82 11.61 3.97
N VAL A 354 -21.14 12.21 3.00
CA VAL A 354 -19.94 13.04 3.24
C VAL A 354 -20.27 14.24 4.11
N ALA A 355 -21.36 14.96 3.80
CA ALA A 355 -21.82 16.10 4.61
C ALA A 355 -22.19 15.68 6.04
N HIS A 356 -22.81 14.49 6.21
CA HIS A 356 -23.13 13.95 7.54
C HIS A 356 -21.86 13.66 8.34
N VAL A 357 -20.85 13.00 7.76
CA VAL A 357 -19.56 12.76 8.42
C VAL A 357 -18.91 14.06 8.87
N VAL A 358 -18.86 15.08 7.98
CA VAL A 358 -18.31 16.42 8.30
C VAL A 358 -19.07 17.06 9.46
N SER A 359 -20.41 17.06 9.40
CA SER A 359 -21.25 17.63 10.45
C SER A 359 -21.00 16.98 11.81
N VAL A 360 -20.95 15.64 11.85
CA VAL A 360 -20.69 14.89 13.07
C VAL A 360 -19.29 15.16 13.61
N MET A 361 -18.25 15.21 12.75
CA MET A 361 -16.90 15.55 13.15
C MET A 361 -16.78 16.95 13.77
N ASN A 362 -17.57 17.90 13.26
CA ASN A 362 -17.56 19.28 13.77
C ASN A 362 -18.38 19.47 15.06
N MET A 363 -19.29 18.55 15.36
CA MET A 363 -20.09 18.55 16.60
C MET A 363 -19.39 17.90 17.79
N PHE A 364 -18.32 17.17 17.61
CA PHE A 364 -17.52 16.51 18.67
C PHE A 364 -16.73 17.55 19.47
#